data_55a00e47f33691eb44c84725f52e2a96
#
_entry.id   55a00e47f33691eb44c84725f52e2a96
#
_cell.length_a   1.000
_cell.length_b   1.000
_cell.length_c   1.000
_cell.angle_alpha   90.00
_cell.angle_beta   90.00
_cell.angle_gamma   90.00
#
_symmetry.space_group_name_H-M   'P 1'
#
loop_
_entity.id
_entity.type
_entity.pdbx_description
1 polymer ?
#
loop_
_entity_poly.entity_id
_entity_poly.type
_entity_poly.pdbx_seq_one_letter_code
_entity_poly.pdbx_strand_id
1 'polypeptide(L)'
;KFLEHFKKEVMEMCEREGLHQIDLLSPAPEKVTEAEFRTRARGQKKIEQMNQAIKKEGLTPTATVFQTQKDFLRKAIKECSRIARSFEEFQNLLLEDYNISVILQRGRYRYLHPDRNQRITEKALGTDYGREYLEELFEKNAEMPQASTEKNKEHLAESDYYKDSRAVFYCHTQSRLVKNLQTNVKAMQSEAYA
;
A
#
# COMPACT_ATOMS: atom_id res chain seq x y z
N LYS A 1 -14.46 24.10 -15.10
CA LYS A 1 -14.43 25.60 -15.17
C LYS A 1 -15.11 26.25 -13.96
N PHE A 2 -16.44 26.01 -13.68
CA PHE A 2 -17.10 26.61 -12.52
C PHE A 2 -16.49 26.18 -11.18
N LEU A 3 -16.28 24.89 -10.97
CA LEU A 3 -15.69 24.34 -9.75
C LEU A 3 -14.25 24.82 -9.53
N GLU A 4 -13.48 24.96 -10.59
CA GLU A 4 -12.09 25.48 -10.54
C GLU A 4 -12.07 26.95 -10.12
N HIS A 5 -12.98 27.77 -10.70
CA HIS A 5 -13.14 29.17 -10.32
C HIS A 5 -13.55 29.32 -8.84
N PHE A 6 -14.54 28.55 -8.42
CA PHE A 6 -14.97 28.54 -7.02
C PHE A 6 -13.86 28.17 -6.04
N LYS A 7 -13.05 27.13 -6.37
CA LYS A 7 -11.91 26.75 -5.56
C LYS A 7 -10.88 27.87 -5.44
N LYS A 8 -10.61 28.56 -6.57
CA LYS A 8 -9.67 29.69 -6.59
C LYS A 8 -10.16 30.83 -5.73
N GLU A 9 -11.42 31.21 -5.82
CA GLU A 9 -12.01 32.25 -4.98
C GLU A 9 -11.95 31.90 -3.48
N VAL A 10 -12.21 30.63 -3.12
CA VAL A 10 -12.06 30.18 -1.72
C VAL A 10 -10.62 30.30 -1.25
N MET A 11 -9.64 29.92 -2.08
CA MET A 11 -8.22 30.04 -1.73
C MET A 11 -7.83 31.53 -1.54
N GLU A 12 -8.24 32.41 -2.44
CA GLU A 12 -8.00 33.85 -2.33
C GLU A 12 -8.65 34.48 -1.09
N MET A 13 -9.84 34.00 -0.72
CA MET A 13 -10.51 34.41 0.51
C MET A 13 -9.73 33.97 1.75
N CYS A 14 -9.29 32.71 1.80
CA CYS A 14 -8.47 32.18 2.90
C CYS A 14 -7.15 32.94 3.05
N GLU A 15 -6.51 33.31 1.94
CA GLU A 15 -5.27 34.09 1.95
C GLU A 15 -5.50 35.49 2.53
N ARG A 16 -6.58 36.14 2.12
CA ARG A 16 -6.95 37.49 2.63
C ARG A 16 -7.20 37.49 4.14
N GLU A 17 -7.81 36.42 4.65
CA GLU A 17 -8.14 36.26 6.08
C GLU A 17 -6.96 35.66 6.88
N GLY A 18 -5.79 35.45 6.27
CA GLY A 18 -4.61 34.89 6.91
C GLY A 18 -4.77 33.45 7.41
N LEU A 19 -5.70 32.69 6.83
CA LEU A 19 -5.96 31.29 7.17
C LEU A 19 -4.95 30.39 6.48
N HIS A 20 -4.63 29.25 7.11
CA HIS A 20 -3.78 28.24 6.50
C HIS A 20 -4.39 27.73 5.20
N GLN A 21 -3.60 27.83 4.12
CA GLN A 21 -4.06 27.42 2.80
C GLN A 21 -3.77 25.94 2.51
N ILE A 22 -4.77 25.29 1.88
CA ILE A 22 -4.62 23.99 1.25
C ILE A 22 -4.81 24.21 -0.25
N ASP A 23 -3.89 23.71 -1.07
CA ASP A 23 -4.04 23.76 -2.52
C ASP A 23 -5.21 22.85 -2.96
N LEU A 24 -6.29 23.48 -3.39
CA LEU A 24 -7.51 22.83 -3.88
C LEU A 24 -7.47 22.56 -5.39
N LEU A 25 -6.49 23.10 -6.11
CA LEU A 25 -6.40 23.04 -7.57
C LEU A 25 -5.52 21.88 -8.02
N SER A 26 -4.41 21.65 -7.33
CA SER A 26 -3.51 20.55 -7.65
C SER A 26 -4.10 19.19 -7.26
N PRO A 27 -3.86 18.17 -8.07
CA PRO A 27 -4.24 16.81 -7.71
C PRO A 27 -3.42 16.33 -6.51
N ALA A 28 -4.08 15.62 -5.60
CA ALA A 28 -3.43 15.14 -4.38
C ALA A 28 -2.30 14.14 -4.68
N PRO A 29 -1.11 14.31 -4.08
CA PRO A 29 0.01 13.38 -4.22
C PRO A 29 -0.39 11.98 -3.75
N GLU A 30 -1.11 11.88 -2.64
CA GLU A 30 -1.71 10.65 -2.14
C GLU A 30 -3.24 10.79 -2.07
N LYS A 31 -3.96 9.93 -2.78
CA LYS A 31 -5.41 9.99 -2.87
C LYS A 31 -6.07 9.01 -1.89
N VAL A 32 -6.60 9.54 -0.80
CA VAL A 32 -7.40 8.77 0.15
C VAL A 32 -8.89 9.10 -0.05
N THR A 33 -9.70 8.09 -0.34
CA THR A 33 -11.15 8.26 -0.47
C THR A 33 -11.84 8.13 0.90
N GLU A 34 -13.03 8.71 1.05
CA GLU A 34 -13.82 8.59 2.27
C GLU A 34 -14.12 7.11 2.62
N ALA A 35 -14.43 6.29 1.63
CA ALA A 35 -14.64 4.86 1.81
C ALA A 35 -13.39 4.15 2.36
N GLU A 36 -12.21 4.54 1.89
CA GLU A 36 -10.92 4.02 2.37
C GLU A 36 -10.66 4.47 3.80
N PHE A 37 -10.89 5.74 4.12
CA PHE A 37 -10.79 6.27 5.47
C PHE A 37 -11.73 5.54 6.45
N ARG A 38 -12.99 5.35 6.09
CA ARG A 38 -13.96 4.60 6.90
C ARG A 38 -13.56 3.12 7.08
N THR A 39 -12.98 2.53 6.05
CA THR A 39 -12.48 1.13 6.11
C THR A 39 -11.29 1.03 7.05
N ARG A 40 -10.35 1.99 6.98
CA ARG A 40 -9.20 2.09 7.90
C ARG A 40 -9.67 2.22 9.35
N ALA A 41 -10.60 3.14 9.63
CA ALA A 41 -11.13 3.36 10.98
C ALA A 41 -11.82 2.11 11.55
N ARG A 42 -12.64 1.41 10.75
CA ARG A 42 -13.29 0.16 11.16
C ARG A 42 -12.30 -0.97 11.38
N GLY A 43 -11.31 -1.10 10.51
CA GLY A 43 -10.25 -2.10 10.64
C GLY A 43 -9.39 -1.86 11.86
N GLN A 44 -9.00 -0.62 12.12
CA GLN A 44 -8.23 -0.23 13.30
C GLN A 44 -8.96 -0.59 14.59
N LYS A 45 -10.24 -0.26 14.69
CA LYS A 45 -11.07 -0.63 15.86
C LYS A 45 -11.11 -2.14 16.10
N LYS A 46 -11.17 -2.95 15.04
CA LYS A 46 -11.12 -4.42 15.17
C LYS A 46 -9.77 -4.91 15.69
N ILE A 47 -8.67 -4.36 15.16
CA ILE A 47 -7.32 -4.70 15.66
C ILE A 47 -7.17 -4.32 17.13
N GLU A 48 -7.62 -3.15 17.52
CA GLU A 48 -7.56 -2.70 18.92
C GLU A 48 -8.34 -3.63 19.86
N GLN A 49 -9.54 -4.06 19.45
CA GLN A 49 -10.33 -5.03 20.21
C GLN A 49 -9.63 -6.39 20.33
N MET A 50 -9.05 -6.89 19.23
CA MET A 50 -8.26 -8.13 19.25
C MET A 50 -7.02 -7.99 20.13
N ASN A 51 -6.30 -6.88 20.03
CA ASN A 51 -5.11 -6.63 20.82
C ASN A 51 -5.41 -6.50 22.31
N GLN A 52 -6.57 -5.95 22.68
CA GLN A 52 -7.03 -5.92 24.07
C GLN A 52 -7.29 -7.34 24.59
N ALA A 53 -7.87 -8.22 23.80
CA ALA A 53 -8.09 -9.61 24.18
C ALA A 53 -6.75 -10.35 24.36
N ILE A 54 -5.83 -10.22 23.40
CA ILE A 54 -4.48 -10.81 23.42
C ILE A 54 -3.70 -10.35 24.67
N LYS A 55 -3.76 -9.04 24.99
CA LYS A 55 -3.12 -8.49 26.19
C LYS A 55 -3.72 -9.03 27.49
N LYS A 56 -5.02 -9.28 27.55
CA LYS A 56 -5.68 -9.89 28.72
C LYS A 56 -5.20 -11.33 28.96
N GLU A 57 -4.80 -12.02 27.92
CA GLU A 57 -4.22 -13.36 27.98
C GLU A 57 -2.70 -13.34 28.28
N GLY A 58 -2.12 -12.16 28.51
CA GLY A 58 -0.69 -12.00 28.81
C GLY A 58 0.23 -12.10 27.59
N LEU A 59 -0.34 -12.07 26.37
CA LEU A 59 0.40 -12.16 25.12
C LEU A 59 0.67 -10.78 24.52
N THR A 60 1.74 -10.65 23.75
CA THR A 60 2.10 -9.41 23.05
C THR A 60 1.45 -9.38 21.66
N PRO A 61 0.69 -8.32 21.31
CA PRO A 61 0.11 -8.19 19.98
C PRO A 61 1.19 -8.01 18.91
N THR A 62 1.08 -8.72 17.80
CA THR A 62 2.00 -8.60 16.66
C THR A 62 1.60 -7.51 15.67
N ALA A 63 0.32 -7.20 15.55
CA ALA A 63 -0.18 -6.17 14.65
C ALA A 63 -0.90 -5.07 15.43
N THR A 64 -0.42 -3.83 15.33
CA THR A 64 -0.98 -2.67 16.04
C THR A 64 -1.73 -1.71 15.13
N VAL A 65 -1.42 -1.70 13.85
CA VAL A 65 -1.98 -0.76 12.87
C VAL A 65 -2.69 -1.53 11.75
N PHE A 66 -3.92 -1.10 11.46
CA PHE A 66 -4.65 -1.63 10.31
C PHE A 66 -4.18 -0.97 9.02
N GLN A 67 -3.82 -1.77 8.04
CA GLN A 67 -3.38 -1.34 6.74
C GLN A 67 -4.40 -1.74 5.67
N THR A 68 -4.83 -0.77 4.84
CA THR A 68 -5.66 -1.08 3.69
C THR A 68 -4.82 -1.63 2.54
N GLN A 69 -5.44 -2.33 1.58
CA GLN A 69 -4.74 -2.82 0.39
C GLN A 69 -4.07 -1.69 -0.42
N LYS A 70 -4.69 -0.50 -0.45
CA LYS A 70 -4.09 0.65 -1.11
C LYS A 70 -2.92 1.22 -0.32
N ASP A 71 -2.99 1.26 1.01
CA ASP A 71 -1.86 1.69 1.84
C ASP A 71 -0.67 0.76 1.68
N PHE A 72 -0.92 -0.55 1.60
CA PHE A 72 0.10 -1.54 1.31
C PHE A 72 0.77 -1.27 -0.04
N LEU A 73 -0.04 -1.06 -1.11
CA LEU A 73 0.49 -0.72 -2.42
C LEU A 73 1.30 0.59 -2.41
N ARG A 74 0.79 1.65 -1.77
CA ARG A 74 1.48 2.94 -1.68
C ARG A 74 2.85 2.79 -1.02
N LYS A 75 2.92 2.07 0.07
CA LYS A 75 4.18 1.82 0.78
C LYS A 75 5.16 1.03 -0.10
N ALA A 76 4.73 -0.10 -0.64
CA ALA A 76 5.57 -0.94 -1.49
C ALA A 76 6.10 -0.15 -2.70
N ILE A 77 5.24 0.63 -3.36
CA ILE A 77 5.65 1.46 -4.50
C ILE A 77 6.68 2.51 -4.07
N LYS A 78 6.45 3.22 -2.96
CA LYS A 78 7.41 4.22 -2.44
C LYS A 78 8.77 3.60 -2.11
N GLU A 79 8.80 2.43 -1.52
CA GLU A 79 10.03 1.75 -1.15
C GLU A 79 10.80 1.24 -2.37
N CYS A 80 10.13 0.53 -3.27
CA CYS A 80 10.77 0.03 -4.50
C CYS A 80 11.21 1.17 -5.43
N SER A 81 10.43 2.24 -5.54
CA SER A 81 10.76 3.38 -6.42
C SER A 81 12.00 4.17 -5.99
N ARG A 82 12.37 4.15 -4.70
CA ARG A 82 13.60 4.80 -4.21
C ARG A 82 14.87 4.11 -4.67
N ILE A 83 14.79 2.84 -5.05
CA ILE A 83 15.94 2.01 -5.41
C ILE A 83 15.99 1.78 -6.91
N ALA A 84 14.83 1.57 -7.52
CA ALA A 84 14.71 1.23 -8.94
C ALA A 84 15.23 2.34 -9.84
N ARG A 85 15.97 1.94 -10.87
CA ARG A 85 16.54 2.81 -11.91
C ARG A 85 15.83 2.68 -13.25
N SER A 86 15.00 1.66 -13.38
CA SER A 86 14.20 1.41 -14.57
C SER A 86 12.85 0.83 -14.19
N PHE A 87 11.90 0.86 -15.12
CA PHE A 87 10.61 0.21 -14.94
C PHE A 87 10.73 -1.30 -14.75
N GLU A 88 11.65 -1.95 -15.45
CA GLU A 88 11.88 -3.40 -15.33
C GLU A 88 12.40 -3.77 -13.93
N GLU A 89 13.38 -3.02 -13.43
CA GLU A 89 13.89 -3.21 -12.06
C GLU A 89 12.79 -2.96 -11.02
N PHE A 90 12.02 -1.91 -11.19
CA PHE A 90 10.87 -1.62 -10.33
C PHE A 90 9.83 -2.74 -10.33
N GLN A 91 9.52 -3.30 -11.50
CA GLN A 91 8.59 -4.42 -11.64
C GLN A 91 9.10 -5.68 -10.93
N ASN A 92 10.39 -5.98 -11.06
CA ASN A 92 11.03 -7.13 -10.42
C ASN A 92 11.04 -6.96 -8.89
N LEU A 93 11.43 -5.80 -8.36
CA LEU A 93 11.42 -5.52 -6.93
C LEU A 93 10.01 -5.64 -6.32
N LEU A 94 9.00 -5.09 -6.99
CA LEU A 94 7.61 -5.22 -6.53
C LEU A 94 7.12 -6.67 -6.53
N LEU A 95 7.56 -7.46 -7.50
CA LEU A 95 7.16 -8.86 -7.60
C LEU A 95 7.88 -9.72 -6.55
N GLU A 96 9.20 -9.56 -6.41
CA GLU A 96 10.04 -10.37 -5.52
C GLU A 96 9.77 -10.06 -4.05
N ASP A 97 9.70 -8.78 -3.69
CA ASP A 97 9.58 -8.36 -2.30
C ASP A 97 8.14 -8.36 -1.78
N TYR A 98 7.19 -7.96 -2.62
CA TYR A 98 5.80 -7.74 -2.21
C TYR A 98 4.78 -8.61 -2.93
N ASN A 99 5.20 -9.43 -3.90
CA ASN A 99 4.32 -10.21 -4.77
C ASN A 99 3.25 -9.33 -5.46
N ILE A 100 3.61 -8.10 -5.79
CA ILE A 100 2.78 -7.13 -6.51
C ILE A 100 3.15 -7.18 -7.98
N SER A 101 2.17 -7.49 -8.83
CA SER A 101 2.35 -7.39 -10.28
C SER A 101 1.97 -6.00 -10.78
N VAL A 102 2.85 -5.35 -11.53
CA VAL A 102 2.58 -4.08 -12.19
C VAL A 102 2.62 -4.25 -13.70
N ILE A 103 1.70 -3.59 -14.40
CA ILE A 103 1.67 -3.54 -15.85
C ILE A 103 1.46 -2.12 -16.35
N LEU A 104 2.01 -1.83 -17.52
CA LEU A 104 1.71 -0.63 -18.27
C LEU A 104 0.53 -0.90 -19.21
N GLN A 105 -0.59 -0.22 -19.01
CA GLN A 105 -1.76 -0.36 -19.87
C GLN A 105 -2.36 1.01 -20.21
N ARG A 106 -2.48 1.30 -21.49
CA ARG A 106 -2.99 2.58 -22.02
C ARG A 106 -2.20 3.78 -21.44
N GLY A 107 -0.88 3.66 -21.41
CA GLY A 107 0.01 4.72 -20.92
C GLY A 107 -0.02 4.94 -19.40
N ARG A 108 -0.57 4.02 -18.60
CA ARG A 108 -0.71 4.14 -17.15
C ARG A 108 -0.32 2.86 -16.44
N TYR A 109 0.23 3.02 -15.23
CA TYR A 109 0.54 1.89 -14.36
C TYR A 109 -0.72 1.33 -13.70
N ARG A 110 -0.78 0.02 -13.64
CA ARG A 110 -1.81 -0.73 -12.94
C ARG A 110 -1.18 -1.78 -12.06
N TYR A 111 -1.54 -1.76 -10.79
CA TYR A 111 -0.97 -2.58 -9.73
C TYR A 111 -1.96 -3.67 -9.33
N LEU A 112 -1.49 -4.90 -9.19
CA LEU A 112 -2.26 -6.03 -8.70
C LEU A 112 -1.79 -6.39 -7.30
N HIS A 113 -2.64 -6.17 -6.31
CA HIS A 113 -2.38 -6.62 -4.94
C HIS A 113 -2.48 -8.15 -4.86
N PRO A 114 -1.61 -8.84 -4.08
CA PRO A 114 -1.61 -10.31 -3.98
C PRO A 114 -2.97 -10.93 -3.64
N ASP A 115 -3.76 -10.28 -2.78
CA ASP A 115 -5.07 -10.76 -2.34
C ASP A 115 -6.23 -10.27 -3.22
N ARG A 116 -5.95 -9.75 -4.40
CA ARG A 116 -6.97 -9.16 -5.27
C ARG A 116 -6.94 -9.75 -6.67
N ASN A 117 -8.12 -9.88 -7.27
CA ASN A 117 -8.25 -10.29 -8.67
C ASN A 117 -8.32 -9.11 -9.66
N GLN A 118 -8.54 -7.89 -9.13
CA GLN A 118 -8.66 -6.70 -9.96
C GLN A 118 -7.49 -5.73 -9.71
N ARG A 119 -6.94 -5.19 -10.79
CA ARG A 119 -5.86 -4.20 -10.74
C ARG A 119 -6.36 -2.84 -10.28
N ILE A 120 -5.56 -2.19 -9.47
CA ILE A 120 -5.77 -0.81 -9.02
C ILE A 120 -4.99 0.11 -9.94
N THR A 121 -5.65 1.16 -10.44
CA THR A 121 -5.01 2.16 -11.31
C THR A 121 -4.21 3.15 -10.47
N GLU A 122 -3.14 3.69 -11.04
CA GLU A 122 -2.32 4.77 -10.44
C GLU A 122 -3.17 5.95 -9.96
N LYS A 123 -4.18 6.37 -10.74
CA LYS A 123 -5.09 7.46 -10.36
C LYS A 123 -5.87 7.24 -9.07
N ALA A 124 -6.06 5.98 -8.68
CA ALA A 124 -6.75 5.63 -7.45
C ALA A 124 -5.83 5.68 -6.22
N LEU A 125 -4.52 5.73 -6.43
CA LEU A 125 -3.50 5.84 -5.38
C LEU A 125 -3.07 7.29 -5.13
N GLY A 126 -2.88 8.07 -6.19
CA GLY A 126 -2.42 9.45 -6.16
C GLY A 126 -1.46 9.76 -7.30
N THR A 127 -0.98 11.00 -7.40
CA THR A 127 -0.05 11.44 -8.46
C THR A 127 1.34 10.86 -8.30
N ASP A 128 1.82 10.69 -7.07
CA ASP A 128 3.15 10.14 -6.75
C ASP A 128 3.32 8.68 -7.14
N TYR A 129 2.23 8.01 -7.52
CA TYR A 129 2.21 6.61 -7.95
C TYR A 129 1.98 6.48 -9.45
N GLY A 130 1.93 7.62 -10.15
CA GLY A 130 1.72 7.72 -11.58
C GLY A 130 3.01 7.49 -12.38
N ARG A 131 2.81 7.14 -13.65
CA ARG A 131 3.89 6.87 -14.58
C ARG A 131 4.89 8.04 -14.66
N GLU A 132 4.39 9.25 -14.89
CA GLU A 132 5.22 10.45 -15.10
C GLU A 132 6.16 10.68 -13.90
N TYR A 133 5.62 10.68 -12.70
CA TYR A 133 6.40 10.86 -11.47
C TYR A 133 7.44 9.76 -11.23
N LEU A 134 7.06 8.50 -11.48
CA LEU A 134 7.97 7.37 -11.25
C LEU A 134 9.08 7.31 -12.29
N GLU A 135 8.81 7.64 -13.56
CA GLU A 135 9.82 7.70 -14.60
C GLU A 135 10.87 8.78 -14.29
N GLU A 136 10.44 9.98 -13.86
CA GLU A 136 11.37 11.03 -13.39
C GLU A 136 12.21 10.58 -12.19
N LEU A 137 11.62 9.79 -11.29
CA LEU A 137 12.34 9.24 -10.14
C LEU A 137 13.37 8.21 -10.56
N PHE A 138 13.04 7.34 -11.51
CA PHE A 138 13.99 6.35 -12.05
C PHE A 138 15.17 7.01 -12.76
N GLU A 139 14.93 8.07 -13.52
CA GLU A 139 15.99 8.87 -14.16
C GLU A 139 16.93 9.46 -13.10
N LYS A 140 16.39 10.08 -12.06
CA LYS A 140 17.20 10.61 -10.94
C LYS A 140 18.01 9.51 -10.22
N ASN A 141 17.41 8.34 -10.01
CA ASN A 141 18.10 7.21 -9.40
C ASN A 141 19.21 6.64 -10.30
N ALA A 142 19.02 6.67 -11.63
CA ALA A 142 20.03 6.22 -12.58
C ALA A 142 21.28 7.11 -12.59
N GLU A 143 21.12 8.42 -12.33
CA GLU A 143 22.21 9.38 -12.21
C GLU A 143 23.01 9.25 -10.89
N MET A 144 22.42 8.60 -9.85
CA MET A 144 23.09 8.43 -8.56
C MET A 144 24.14 7.33 -8.59
N PRO A 145 25.30 7.50 -7.89
CA PRO A 145 26.34 6.47 -7.77
C PRO A 145 25.79 5.20 -7.12
N GLN A 146 26.27 4.03 -7.59
CA GLN A 146 25.80 2.72 -7.13
C GLN A 146 25.89 2.49 -5.61
N ALA A 147 26.94 3.03 -4.96
CA ALA A 147 27.13 2.92 -3.51
C ALA A 147 25.99 3.46 -2.66
N SER A 148 25.24 4.45 -3.17
CA SER A 148 24.06 5.03 -2.47
C SER A 148 22.84 4.11 -2.55
N THR A 149 22.73 3.32 -3.62
CA THR A 149 21.60 2.44 -3.87
C THR A 149 21.70 1.15 -3.06
N GLU A 150 22.93 0.64 -2.86
CA GLU A 150 23.17 -0.55 -2.02
C GLU A 150 22.87 -0.26 -0.55
N LYS A 151 23.28 0.90 -0.03
CA LYS A 151 22.94 1.33 1.33
C LYS A 151 21.43 1.46 1.54
N ASN A 152 20.69 1.90 0.52
CA ASN A 152 19.23 1.97 0.58
C ASN A 152 18.58 0.57 0.56
N LYS A 153 19.17 -0.40 -0.17
CA LYS A 153 18.71 -1.81 -0.14
C LYS A 153 18.95 -2.46 1.22
N GLU A 154 20.11 -2.23 1.84
CA GLU A 154 20.41 -2.73 3.18
C GLU A 154 19.51 -2.13 4.24
N HIS A 155 19.24 -0.82 4.19
CA HIS A 155 18.33 -0.15 5.14
C HIS A 155 16.88 -0.64 5.00
N LEU A 156 16.43 -0.98 3.79
CA LEU A 156 15.11 -1.58 3.54
C LEU A 156 15.02 -3.00 4.10
N ALA A 157 16.07 -3.79 3.94
CA ALA A 157 16.13 -5.16 4.48
C ALA A 157 16.14 -5.20 6.02
N GLU A 158 16.66 -4.17 6.68
CA GLU A 158 16.75 -4.05 8.13
C GLU A 158 15.54 -3.35 8.77
N SER A 159 14.66 -2.72 7.99
CA SER A 159 13.52 -2.01 8.55
C SER A 159 12.55 -3.01 9.20
N ASP A 160 12.19 -2.78 10.46
CA ASP A 160 11.23 -3.60 11.21
C ASP A 160 9.87 -3.71 10.52
N TYR A 161 9.55 -2.74 9.66
CA TYR A 161 8.38 -2.75 8.80
C TYR A 161 8.39 -3.87 7.75
N TYR A 162 9.56 -4.18 7.19
CA TYR A 162 9.75 -5.25 6.21
C TYR A 162 9.46 -6.62 6.85
N LYS A 163 9.91 -6.80 8.09
CA LYS A 163 9.65 -8.02 8.88
C LYS A 163 8.17 -8.14 9.23
N ASP A 164 7.52 -7.04 9.66
CA ASP A 164 6.11 -7.01 10.05
C ASP A 164 5.16 -7.20 8.86
N SER A 165 5.44 -6.58 7.71
CA SER A 165 4.61 -6.74 6.50
C SER A 165 4.65 -8.17 5.98
N ARG A 166 5.81 -8.82 5.99
CA ARG A 166 5.98 -10.22 5.62
C ARG A 166 5.32 -11.16 6.62
N ALA A 167 5.43 -10.88 7.91
CA ALA A 167 4.81 -11.68 8.97
C ALA A 167 3.28 -11.61 8.91
N VAL A 168 2.70 -10.43 8.68
CA VAL A 168 1.24 -10.25 8.52
C VAL A 168 0.72 -10.94 7.26
N PHE A 169 1.47 -10.87 6.15
CA PHE A 169 1.13 -11.59 4.93
C PHE A 169 1.21 -13.10 5.12
N TYR A 170 2.25 -13.60 5.78
CA TYR A 170 2.44 -15.03 6.05
C TYR A 170 1.35 -15.58 6.98
N CYS A 171 0.94 -14.84 8.01
CA CYS A 171 -0.17 -15.19 8.88
C CYS A 171 -1.52 -15.23 8.15
N HIS A 172 -1.76 -14.31 7.20
CA HIS A 172 -3.03 -14.29 6.46
C HIS A 172 -3.14 -15.44 5.45
N THR A 173 -2.06 -15.77 4.76
CA THR A 173 -1.99 -16.91 3.83
C THR A 173 -2.01 -18.24 4.57
N GLN A 174 -1.32 -18.39 5.69
CA GLN A 174 -1.38 -19.60 6.52
C GLN A 174 -2.76 -19.80 7.15
N SER A 175 -3.42 -18.75 7.64
CA SER A 175 -4.77 -18.83 8.17
C SER A 175 -5.78 -19.29 7.13
N ARG A 176 -5.62 -18.91 5.86
CA ARG A 176 -6.45 -19.35 4.73
C ARG A 176 -6.15 -20.79 4.32
N LEU A 177 -4.87 -21.19 4.28
CA LEU A 177 -4.43 -22.56 4.04
C LEU A 177 -4.92 -23.51 5.13
N VAL A 178 -4.79 -23.13 6.40
CA VAL A 178 -5.26 -23.92 7.54
C VAL A 178 -6.79 -24.07 7.50
N LYS A 179 -7.55 -23.01 7.19
CA LYS A 179 -9.02 -23.13 7.03
C LYS A 179 -9.41 -24.04 5.88
N ASN A 180 -8.72 -23.95 4.74
CA ASN A 180 -8.97 -24.83 3.59
C ASN A 180 -8.61 -26.29 3.89
N LEU A 181 -7.51 -26.53 4.61
CA LEU A 181 -7.11 -27.86 5.05
C LEU A 181 -8.14 -28.44 6.05
N GLN A 182 -8.60 -27.65 7.02
CA GLN A 182 -9.63 -28.08 7.97
C GLN A 182 -10.97 -28.39 7.29
N THR A 183 -11.34 -27.62 6.26
CA THR A 183 -12.56 -27.87 5.49
C THR A 183 -12.45 -29.16 4.67
N ASN A 184 -11.27 -29.38 4.04
CA ASN A 184 -11.02 -30.61 3.27
C ASN A 184 -10.95 -31.85 4.16
N VAL A 185 -10.33 -31.77 5.35
CA VAL A 185 -10.28 -32.87 6.31
C VAL A 185 -11.69 -33.22 6.81
N LYS A 186 -12.53 -32.22 7.11
CA LYS A 186 -13.94 -32.45 7.49
C LYS A 186 -14.74 -33.10 6.37
N ALA A 187 -14.55 -32.71 5.11
CA ALA A 187 -15.18 -33.29 3.96
C ALA A 187 -14.77 -34.79 3.79
N MET A 188 -13.47 -35.08 3.89
CA MET A 188 -12.95 -36.47 3.82
C MET A 188 -13.44 -37.34 4.99
N GLN A 189 -13.58 -36.78 6.18
CA GLN A 189 -14.13 -37.48 7.32
C GLN A 189 -15.63 -37.78 7.16
N SER A 190 -16.41 -36.88 6.54
CA SER A 190 -17.84 -37.12 6.27
C SER A 190 -18.08 -38.19 5.20
N GLU A 191 -17.18 -38.34 4.23
CA GLU A 191 -17.23 -39.37 3.20
C GLU A 191 -16.79 -40.76 3.74
N ALA A 192 -15.98 -40.79 4.78
CA ALA A 192 -15.51 -42.04 5.39
C ALA A 192 -16.54 -42.68 6.35
N TYR A 193 -17.61 -41.95 6.73
CA TYR A 193 -18.69 -42.42 7.62
C TYR A 193 -20.02 -42.55 6.90
N ALA A 194 -20.08 -42.43 5.57
CA ALA A 194 -21.24 -42.69 4.74
C ALA A 194 -21.11 -44.04 4.01
#